data_87840cb4ff4d163c9b1871535e353df1
#
_entry.id   87840cb4ff4d163c9b1871535e353df1
#
_cell.length_a   1.000
_cell.length_b   1.000
_cell.length_c   1.000
_cell.angle_alpha   90.00
_cell.angle_beta   90.00
_cell.angle_gamma   90.00
#
_symmetry.space_group_name_H-M   'P 1'
#
loop_
_entity.id
_entity.type
_entity.pdbx_description
1 polymer ?
#
loop_
_entity_poly.entity_id
_entity_poly.type
_entity_poly.pdbx_seq_one_letter_code
_entity_poly.pdbx_strand_id
1 'polypeptide(L)'
;MALWFLTALSLLVPPPAFANAPEGGKPMEFLLVHGDMAKCRAENNCPDWISAEGQIMPDSPRKLQKFLKRLGDRNLPIVLSSPGGDVRAAMEMAYAIRKQKLSVAVGRTRSRACPYAEPICSAALAKDGSLKGEPFSAGAICFSACPLFFAGGIQRVYSPFALLGVHQITTTYSEVRVQYRTEYEMVDGRRKVISKREIGRKFVGKYDTTKLDKAQRARLVKFLDKMGVDRSLVDLMLGTEPNEIHLISQIDALRLKLTTELAAADELVLARDCKDQQSIADCAVPAPPQPVTSAATMAGK
;
A
#
# COMPACT_ATOMS: atom_id res chain seq x y z
N MET A 1 34.59 -49.78 -28.62
CA MET A 1 33.40 -48.86 -28.63
C MET A 1 33.02 -48.57 -27.19
N ALA A 2 33.37 -47.38 -26.68
CA ALA A 2 33.04 -46.93 -25.32
C ALA A 2 31.87 -45.94 -25.39
N LEU A 3 30.71 -46.31 -24.81
CA LEU A 3 29.53 -45.43 -24.69
C LEU A 3 29.73 -44.55 -23.45
N TRP A 4 29.76 -43.22 -23.67
CA TRP A 4 29.72 -42.22 -22.62
C TRP A 4 28.27 -41.83 -22.36
N PHE A 5 27.76 -42.14 -21.17
CA PHE A 5 26.44 -41.62 -20.71
C PHE A 5 26.64 -40.23 -20.09
N LEU A 6 26.14 -39.21 -20.75
CA LEU A 6 26.00 -37.87 -20.18
C LEU A 6 24.75 -37.83 -19.31
N THR A 7 24.91 -37.85 -18.00
CA THR A 7 23.84 -37.57 -17.03
C THR A 7 23.68 -36.06 -16.89
N ALA A 8 22.59 -35.51 -17.40
CA ALA A 8 22.20 -34.12 -17.18
C ALA A 8 21.69 -33.97 -15.74
N LEU A 9 22.46 -33.28 -14.90
CA LEU A 9 22.06 -32.90 -13.55
C LEU A 9 21.20 -31.65 -13.63
N SER A 10 19.88 -31.80 -13.56
CA SER A 10 18.93 -30.65 -13.47
C SER A 10 19.03 -30.03 -12.07
N LEU A 11 19.70 -28.89 -11.97
CA LEU A 11 19.66 -28.05 -10.77
C LEU A 11 18.28 -27.40 -10.65
N LEU A 12 17.44 -27.94 -9.79
CA LEU A 12 16.22 -27.27 -9.30
C LEU A 12 16.67 -26.07 -8.45
N VAL A 13 16.66 -24.87 -9.03
CA VAL A 13 16.78 -23.63 -8.26
C VAL A 13 15.44 -23.39 -7.58
N PRO A 14 15.36 -23.43 -6.24
CA PRO A 14 14.11 -23.06 -5.57
C PRO A 14 13.79 -21.61 -5.88
N PRO A 15 12.48 -21.24 -6.04
CA PRO A 15 12.10 -19.84 -6.18
C PRO A 15 12.58 -19.06 -4.95
N PRO A 16 12.95 -17.78 -5.10
CA PRO A 16 13.35 -16.97 -3.97
C PRO A 16 12.21 -16.93 -2.95
N ALA A 17 12.44 -17.49 -1.77
CA ALA A 17 11.56 -17.34 -0.64
C ALA A 17 11.53 -15.83 -0.30
N PHE A 18 10.41 -15.15 -0.60
CA PHE A 18 10.16 -13.82 -0.06
C PHE A 18 9.98 -14.01 1.45
N ALA A 19 11.06 -13.79 2.17
CA ALA A 19 11.07 -13.82 3.62
C ALA A 19 9.94 -12.91 4.12
N ASN A 20 9.23 -13.34 5.16
CA ASN A 20 8.28 -12.52 5.91
C ASN A 20 8.80 -11.10 6.01
N ALA A 21 7.93 -10.11 5.75
CA ALA A 21 8.31 -8.72 5.96
C ALA A 21 8.95 -8.62 7.35
N PRO A 22 10.18 -8.10 7.47
CA PRO A 22 10.90 -8.16 8.73
C PRO A 22 10.03 -7.54 9.81
N GLU A 23 9.77 -8.29 10.89
CA GLU A 23 9.22 -7.73 12.12
C GLU A 23 10.18 -6.60 12.53
N GLY A 24 9.74 -5.34 12.36
CA GLY A 24 10.57 -4.18 12.67
C GLY A 24 10.90 -3.27 11.48
N GLY A 25 10.14 -3.29 10.39
CA GLY A 25 10.25 -2.26 9.35
C GLY A 25 10.08 -0.85 9.92
N LYS A 26 10.79 0.15 9.35
CA LYS A 26 10.61 1.56 9.75
C LYS A 26 9.12 1.91 9.69
N PRO A 27 8.52 2.54 10.73
CA PRO A 27 7.13 2.99 10.70
C PRO A 27 6.87 3.92 9.52
N MET A 28 5.65 3.89 8.98
CA MET A 28 5.27 4.77 7.89
C MET A 28 5.43 6.24 8.28
N GLU A 29 6.11 6.98 7.42
CA GLU A 29 6.32 8.42 7.51
C GLU A 29 5.64 9.13 6.35
N PHE A 30 5.22 10.37 6.59
CA PHE A 30 4.61 11.25 5.59
C PHE A 30 5.45 12.50 5.47
N LEU A 31 5.99 12.75 4.27
CA LEU A 31 6.83 13.90 3.99
C LEU A 31 6.23 14.75 2.86
N LEU A 32 6.31 16.07 3.00
CA LEU A 32 6.12 16.97 1.88
C LEU A 32 7.40 16.93 1.04
N VAL A 33 7.25 16.66 -0.24
CA VAL A 33 8.36 16.65 -1.17
C VAL A 33 8.17 17.75 -2.21
N HIS A 34 9.18 18.59 -2.33
CA HIS A 34 9.32 19.56 -3.42
C HIS A 34 10.07 18.88 -4.57
N GLY A 35 9.51 18.93 -5.76
CA GLY A 35 10.08 18.26 -6.92
C GLY A 35 11.48 18.77 -7.27
N ASP A 36 12.36 17.83 -7.66
CA ASP A 36 13.72 18.09 -8.15
C ASP A 36 14.04 17.24 -9.39
N MET A 37 13.03 17.06 -10.25
CA MET A 37 13.14 16.28 -11.48
C MET A 37 13.83 17.08 -12.59
N ALA A 38 14.64 16.39 -13.41
CA ALA A 38 15.37 17.06 -14.51
C ALA A 38 14.44 17.80 -15.49
N LYS A 39 13.22 17.27 -15.72
CA LYS A 39 12.23 17.81 -16.66
C LYS A 39 11.69 19.19 -16.26
N CYS A 40 11.60 19.50 -14.98
CA CYS A 40 10.97 20.73 -14.45
C CYS A 40 11.94 21.65 -13.70
N ARG A 41 13.15 21.16 -13.37
CA ARG A 41 14.12 21.90 -12.56
C ARG A 41 14.61 23.16 -13.26
N ALA A 42 14.82 23.11 -14.58
CA ALA A 42 15.31 24.26 -15.37
C ALA A 42 14.36 25.44 -15.27
N GLU A 43 13.07 25.20 -15.14
CA GLU A 43 12.01 26.22 -15.06
C GLU A 43 11.67 26.61 -13.62
N ASN A 44 12.31 25.94 -12.63
CA ASN A 44 12.01 26.08 -11.20
C ASN A 44 10.52 25.87 -10.86
N ASN A 45 9.86 25.03 -11.65
CA ASN A 45 8.41 24.77 -11.59
C ASN A 45 8.14 23.25 -11.46
N CYS A 46 8.75 22.59 -10.47
CA CYS A 46 8.49 21.19 -10.21
C CYS A 46 7.32 21.03 -9.25
N PRO A 47 6.39 20.09 -9.54
CA PRO A 47 5.24 19.84 -8.69
C PRO A 47 5.65 19.19 -7.36
N ASP A 48 4.82 19.42 -6.35
CA ASP A 48 4.95 18.83 -5.02
C ASP A 48 4.10 17.57 -4.88
N TRP A 49 4.51 16.68 -3.97
CA TRP A 49 3.73 15.49 -3.59
C TRP A 49 3.93 15.09 -2.14
N ILE A 50 3.14 14.13 -1.69
CA ILE A 50 3.28 13.49 -0.38
C ILE A 50 4.03 12.17 -0.57
N SER A 51 5.19 12.00 0.03
CA SER A 51 5.82 10.69 0.20
C SER A 51 5.21 9.97 1.38
N ALA A 52 4.78 8.72 1.19
CA ALA A 52 4.23 7.84 2.22
C ALA A 52 4.97 6.50 2.17
N GLU A 53 6.05 6.37 2.97
CA GLU A 53 6.90 5.19 2.93
C GLU A 53 7.05 4.55 4.31
N GLY A 54 7.04 3.19 4.36
CA GLY A 54 7.25 2.41 5.56
C GLY A 54 6.07 1.52 5.96
N GLN A 55 6.20 0.88 7.12
CA GLN A 55 5.21 -0.05 7.66
C GLN A 55 3.99 0.69 8.23
N ILE A 56 2.79 0.24 7.88
CA ILE A 56 1.54 0.78 8.40
C ILE A 56 1.37 0.37 9.87
N MET A 57 1.47 1.35 10.77
CA MET A 57 1.32 1.15 12.21
C MET A 57 -0.08 1.55 12.67
N PRO A 58 -0.55 1.08 13.84
CA PRO A 58 -1.86 1.48 14.38
C PRO A 58 -2.04 2.99 14.57
N ASP A 59 -0.95 3.76 14.72
CA ASP A 59 -0.96 5.21 14.85
C ASP A 59 -0.80 5.98 13.52
N SER A 60 -0.54 5.27 12.41
CA SER A 60 -0.36 5.88 11.07
C SER A 60 -1.54 6.75 10.63
N PRO A 61 -2.83 6.41 10.89
CA PRO A 61 -3.95 7.29 10.54
C PRO A 61 -3.88 8.64 11.24
N ARG A 62 -3.50 8.67 12.51
CA ARG A 62 -3.36 9.91 13.29
C ARG A 62 -2.21 10.76 12.75
N LYS A 63 -1.08 10.14 12.37
CA LYS A 63 0.05 10.83 11.72
C LYS A 63 -0.37 11.44 10.40
N LEU A 64 -1.06 10.67 9.54
CA LEU A 64 -1.57 11.16 8.25
C LEU A 64 -2.55 12.33 8.44
N GLN A 65 -3.53 12.22 9.34
CA GLN A 65 -4.49 13.30 9.61
C GLN A 65 -3.80 14.58 10.08
N LYS A 66 -2.82 14.47 10.99
CA LYS A 66 -2.03 15.61 11.45
C LYS A 66 -1.21 16.23 10.30
N PHE A 67 -0.65 15.39 9.43
CA PHE A 67 0.10 15.82 8.27
C PHE A 67 -0.80 16.55 7.26
N LEU A 68 -1.92 15.97 6.87
CA LEU A 68 -2.89 16.59 5.96
C LEU A 68 -3.44 17.91 6.50
N LYS A 69 -3.70 17.99 7.82
CA LYS A 69 -4.12 19.26 8.45
C LYS A 69 -3.06 20.37 8.32
N ARG A 70 -1.77 20.04 8.38
CA ARG A 70 -0.68 21.01 8.15
C ARG A 70 -0.57 21.48 6.70
N LEU A 71 -0.91 20.59 5.75
CA LEU A 71 -0.93 20.94 4.32
C LEU A 71 -2.10 21.87 3.95
N GLY A 72 -3.14 21.96 4.79
CA GLY A 72 -4.34 22.74 4.48
C GLY A 72 -5.12 22.14 3.30
N ASP A 73 -5.58 23.03 2.40
CA ASP A 73 -6.39 22.65 1.24
C ASP A 73 -5.57 22.16 0.04
N ARG A 74 -4.27 21.99 0.20
CA ARG A 74 -3.39 21.47 -0.88
C ARG A 74 -3.76 20.03 -1.21
N ASN A 75 -4.24 19.83 -2.43
CA ASN A 75 -4.60 18.51 -2.94
C ASN A 75 -3.40 17.87 -3.65
N LEU A 76 -2.41 17.37 -2.91
CA LEU A 76 -1.19 16.75 -3.46
C LEU A 76 -1.35 15.25 -3.69
N PRO A 77 -0.76 14.68 -4.77
CA PRO A 77 -0.74 13.25 -4.96
C PRO A 77 0.13 12.56 -3.91
N ILE A 78 -0.19 11.30 -3.61
CA ILE A 78 0.58 10.46 -2.69
C ILE A 78 1.43 9.49 -3.50
N VAL A 79 2.73 9.44 -3.25
CA VAL A 79 3.65 8.40 -3.72
C VAL A 79 3.86 7.43 -2.56
N LEU A 80 3.39 6.19 -2.74
CA LEU A 80 3.22 5.18 -1.69
C LEU A 80 4.12 3.97 -1.89
N SER A 81 4.92 3.63 -0.87
CA SER A 81 5.63 2.35 -0.80
C SER A 81 5.55 1.78 0.62
N SER A 82 5.02 0.55 0.75
CA SER A 82 4.81 -0.06 2.07
C SER A 82 4.82 -1.59 2.01
N PRO A 83 5.46 -2.26 2.97
CA PRO A 83 5.33 -3.71 3.14
C PRO A 83 3.97 -4.13 3.72
N GLY A 84 3.10 -3.18 4.08
CA GLY A 84 1.84 -3.43 4.74
C GLY A 84 1.87 -3.11 6.22
N GLY A 85 1.11 -3.86 7.03
CA GLY A 85 1.00 -3.69 8.47
C GLY A 85 -0.45 -3.75 8.96
N ASP A 86 -0.87 -2.80 9.79
CA ASP A 86 -2.21 -2.81 10.40
C ASP A 86 -3.33 -2.54 9.38
N VAL A 87 -4.19 -3.53 9.20
CA VAL A 87 -5.31 -3.51 8.23
C VAL A 87 -6.32 -2.42 8.56
N ARG A 88 -6.64 -2.21 9.84
CA ARG A 88 -7.60 -1.20 10.27
C ARG A 88 -7.03 0.19 9.98
N ALA A 89 -5.78 0.41 10.32
CA ALA A 89 -5.10 1.67 10.04
C ALA A 89 -5.05 1.97 8.52
N ALA A 90 -4.77 0.96 7.68
CA ALA A 90 -4.79 1.09 6.23
C ALA A 90 -6.16 1.56 5.72
N MET A 91 -7.24 0.92 6.18
CA MET A 91 -8.61 1.31 5.81
C MET A 91 -8.98 2.72 6.31
N GLU A 92 -8.58 3.09 7.53
CA GLU A 92 -8.82 4.44 8.08
C GLU A 92 -8.09 5.52 7.26
N MET A 93 -6.84 5.27 6.86
CA MET A 93 -6.09 6.16 5.98
C MET A 93 -6.72 6.25 4.59
N ALA A 94 -7.21 5.14 4.05
CA ALA A 94 -7.93 5.13 2.77
C ALA A 94 -9.19 6.02 2.81
N TYR A 95 -9.96 5.96 3.87
CA TYR A 95 -11.12 6.85 4.05
C TYR A 95 -10.70 8.32 4.13
N ALA A 96 -9.59 8.63 4.81
CA ALA A 96 -9.09 9.99 4.94
C ALA A 96 -8.70 10.59 3.58
N ILE A 97 -7.91 9.86 2.78
CA ILE A 97 -7.46 10.34 1.46
C ILE A 97 -8.62 10.37 0.45
N ARG A 98 -9.56 9.42 0.52
CA ARG A 98 -10.78 9.42 -0.32
C ARG A 98 -11.63 10.66 -0.05
N LYS A 99 -11.79 11.04 1.23
CA LYS A 99 -12.53 12.24 1.62
C LYS A 99 -11.92 13.51 1.03
N GLN A 100 -10.61 13.60 0.96
CA GLN A 100 -9.88 14.72 0.38
C GLN A 100 -9.65 14.59 -1.13
N LYS A 101 -10.17 13.53 -1.76
CA LYS A 101 -10.05 13.28 -3.20
C LYS A 101 -8.59 13.23 -3.69
N LEU A 102 -7.69 12.65 -2.88
CA LEU A 102 -6.28 12.53 -3.26
C LEU A 102 -6.06 11.40 -4.27
N SER A 103 -5.08 11.58 -5.16
CA SER A 103 -4.58 10.54 -6.06
C SER A 103 -3.41 9.82 -5.42
N VAL A 104 -3.19 8.54 -5.76
CA VAL A 104 -2.12 7.71 -5.18
C VAL A 104 -1.41 6.95 -6.29
N ALA A 105 -0.08 6.95 -6.27
CA ALA A 105 0.75 6.07 -7.09
C ALA A 105 1.52 5.09 -6.22
N VAL A 106 1.69 3.84 -6.66
CA VAL A 106 2.71 2.95 -6.09
C VAL A 106 4.07 3.40 -6.60
N GLY A 107 4.86 3.93 -5.67
CA GLY A 107 6.14 4.55 -6.00
C GLY A 107 6.95 4.86 -4.75
N ARG A 108 8.18 5.29 -4.96
CA ARG A 108 9.12 5.74 -3.92
C ARG A 108 9.59 7.15 -4.23
N THR A 109 10.11 7.79 -3.21
CA THR A 109 10.77 9.09 -3.32
C THR A 109 12.27 8.93 -3.13
N ARG A 110 13.08 9.62 -3.94
CA ARG A 110 14.53 9.67 -3.79
C ARG A 110 15.01 11.12 -3.76
N SER A 111 15.85 11.45 -2.80
CA SER A 111 16.59 12.69 -2.80
C SER A 111 17.98 12.47 -3.43
N ARG A 112 18.43 13.42 -4.24
CA ARG A 112 19.80 13.41 -4.81
C ARG A 112 20.88 13.63 -3.76
N ALA A 113 20.53 14.21 -2.62
CA ALA A 113 21.43 14.43 -1.50
C ALA A 113 21.72 13.16 -0.69
N CYS A 114 20.98 12.06 -0.96
CA CYS A 114 21.08 10.81 -0.21
C CYS A 114 21.84 9.73 -0.98
N PRO A 115 22.53 8.79 -0.31
CA PRO A 115 23.07 7.59 -0.92
C PRO A 115 21.97 6.76 -1.59
N TYR A 116 22.31 6.03 -2.65
CA TYR A 116 21.34 5.18 -3.36
C TYR A 116 20.69 4.12 -2.45
N ALA A 117 21.45 3.58 -1.49
CA ALA A 117 20.97 2.59 -0.53
C ALA A 117 19.95 3.15 0.48
N GLU A 118 19.98 4.47 0.73
CA GLU A 118 19.06 5.17 1.61
C GLU A 118 18.44 6.36 0.84
N PRO A 119 17.42 6.13 0.02
CA PRO A 119 16.85 7.14 -0.88
C PRO A 119 16.37 8.41 -0.17
N ILE A 120 15.94 8.28 1.08
CA ILE A 120 15.56 9.38 1.97
C ILE A 120 16.44 9.29 3.21
N CYS A 121 17.25 10.30 3.45
CA CYS A 121 18.15 10.39 4.59
C CYS A 121 17.91 11.68 5.37
N SER A 122 18.23 11.68 6.67
CA SER A 122 18.02 12.82 7.56
C SER A 122 18.76 14.09 7.10
N ALA A 123 19.92 13.93 6.48
CA ALA A 123 20.74 15.05 5.97
C ALA A 123 20.07 15.79 4.78
N ALA A 124 19.11 15.17 4.09
CA ALA A 124 18.38 15.78 2.99
C ALA A 124 17.12 16.53 3.41
N LEU A 125 16.68 16.37 4.67
CA LEU A 125 15.49 17.03 5.19
C LEU A 125 15.78 18.52 5.47
N ALA A 126 14.90 19.38 4.98
CA ALA A 126 14.90 20.80 5.33
C ALA A 126 14.48 21.00 6.80
N LYS A 127 14.69 22.21 7.35
CA LYS A 127 14.35 22.55 8.73
C LYS A 127 12.87 22.37 9.08
N ASP A 128 11.98 22.51 8.09
CA ASP A 128 10.53 22.31 8.22
C ASP A 128 10.12 20.84 8.05
N GLY A 129 11.07 19.93 7.81
CA GLY A 129 10.85 18.51 7.58
C GLY A 129 10.42 18.16 6.16
N SER A 130 10.47 19.10 5.21
CA SER A 130 10.26 18.82 3.80
C SER A 130 11.53 18.24 3.15
N LEU A 131 11.37 17.67 1.96
CA LEU A 131 12.43 17.02 1.19
C LEU A 131 12.45 17.59 -0.24
N LYS A 132 13.62 17.73 -0.85
CA LYS A 132 13.74 17.86 -2.30
C LYS A 132 14.03 16.51 -2.92
N GLY A 133 13.25 16.10 -3.94
CA GLY A 133 13.39 14.77 -4.48
C GLY A 133 12.71 14.53 -5.83
N GLU A 134 12.77 13.30 -6.25
CA GLU A 134 12.12 12.80 -7.47
C GLU A 134 11.31 11.53 -7.14
N PRO A 135 10.11 11.36 -7.71
CA PRO A 135 9.32 10.15 -7.55
C PRO A 135 9.76 9.10 -8.58
N PHE A 136 9.69 7.83 -8.22
CA PHE A 136 9.98 6.73 -9.13
C PHE A 136 9.23 5.46 -8.72
N SER A 137 8.90 4.61 -9.71
CA SER A 137 8.14 3.37 -9.46
C SER A 137 9.04 2.15 -9.26
N ALA A 138 10.28 2.15 -9.78
CA ALA A 138 11.15 0.98 -9.76
C ALA A 138 11.47 0.52 -8.33
N GLY A 139 11.17 -0.77 -8.03
CA GLY A 139 11.39 -1.35 -6.71
C GLY A 139 10.47 -0.85 -5.60
N ALA A 140 9.44 -0.07 -5.94
CA ALA A 140 8.38 0.26 -5.00
C ALA A 140 7.51 -0.96 -4.72
N ILE A 141 7.09 -1.12 -3.48
CA ILE A 141 6.24 -2.23 -3.05
C ILE A 141 4.95 -1.71 -2.41
N CYS A 142 3.85 -2.40 -2.65
CA CYS A 142 2.61 -2.19 -1.91
C CYS A 142 2.02 -3.56 -1.56
N PHE A 143 2.40 -4.10 -0.39
CA PHE A 143 2.08 -5.46 0.00
C PHE A 143 1.12 -5.51 1.19
N SER A 144 0.43 -6.66 1.34
CA SER A 144 -0.37 -7.00 2.52
C SER A 144 -1.53 -6.01 2.75
N ALA A 145 -1.47 -5.16 3.79
CA ALA A 145 -2.46 -4.12 4.08
C ALA A 145 -2.33 -2.88 3.19
N CYS A 146 -1.18 -2.68 2.51
CA CYS A 146 -0.95 -1.50 1.68
C CYS A 146 -1.96 -1.34 0.53
N PRO A 147 -2.37 -2.39 -0.23
CA PRO A 147 -3.40 -2.26 -1.25
C PRO A 147 -4.73 -1.69 -0.74
N LEU A 148 -5.05 -1.88 0.54
CA LEU A 148 -6.23 -1.26 1.15
C LEU A 148 -6.05 0.25 1.32
N PHE A 149 -4.86 0.72 1.71
CA PHE A 149 -4.57 2.16 1.74
C PHE A 149 -4.56 2.75 0.32
N PHE A 150 -3.91 2.09 -0.63
CA PHE A 150 -3.89 2.46 -2.05
C PHE A 150 -5.29 2.61 -2.65
N ALA A 151 -6.23 1.69 -2.30
CA ALA A 151 -7.62 1.73 -2.74
C ALA A 151 -8.35 3.04 -2.39
N GLY A 152 -7.88 3.78 -1.38
CA GLY A 152 -8.43 5.08 -0.98
C GLY A 152 -8.29 6.17 -2.05
N GLY A 153 -7.32 6.11 -2.94
CA GLY A 153 -7.11 7.11 -3.99
C GLY A 153 -8.28 7.23 -4.96
N ILE A 154 -8.59 8.44 -5.42
CA ILE A 154 -9.58 8.64 -6.49
C ILE A 154 -9.00 8.26 -7.85
N GLN A 155 -7.76 8.60 -8.13
CA GLN A 155 -6.90 8.08 -9.18
C GLN A 155 -5.85 7.20 -8.52
N ARG A 156 -5.69 5.99 -9.00
CA ARG A 156 -4.80 4.98 -8.46
C ARG A 156 -3.89 4.48 -9.57
N VAL A 157 -2.61 4.80 -9.45
CA VAL A 157 -1.63 4.58 -10.51
C VAL A 157 -0.68 3.45 -10.10
N TYR A 158 -0.53 2.48 -10.99
CA TYR A 158 0.32 1.31 -10.80
C TYR A 158 1.16 1.02 -12.04
N SER A 159 2.47 0.98 -11.88
CA SER A 159 3.48 0.78 -12.92
C SER A 159 3.99 -0.67 -12.96
N PRO A 160 4.40 -1.21 -14.13
CA PRO A 160 5.06 -2.50 -14.23
C PRO A 160 6.40 -2.59 -13.46
N PHE A 161 6.98 -1.45 -13.10
CA PHE A 161 8.23 -1.40 -12.34
C PHE A 161 8.03 -1.45 -10.82
N ALA A 162 6.78 -1.40 -10.35
CA ALA A 162 6.41 -1.54 -8.94
C ALA A 162 5.80 -2.93 -8.69
N LEU A 163 5.69 -3.30 -7.42
CA LEU A 163 5.09 -4.56 -7.00
C LEU A 163 3.85 -4.29 -6.13
N LEU A 164 2.74 -4.90 -6.50
CA LEU A 164 1.48 -4.86 -5.77
C LEU A 164 1.09 -6.28 -5.39
N GLY A 165 0.79 -6.53 -4.10
CA GLY A 165 0.53 -7.91 -3.70
C GLY A 165 -0.27 -8.04 -2.40
N VAL A 166 -0.92 -9.18 -2.24
CA VAL A 166 -1.81 -9.49 -1.14
C VAL A 166 -1.54 -10.88 -0.56
N HIS A 167 -1.96 -11.08 0.68
CA HIS A 167 -2.02 -12.36 1.37
C HIS A 167 -3.07 -12.35 2.49
N GLN A 168 -3.24 -13.47 3.19
CA GLN A 168 -4.17 -13.60 4.31
C GLN A 168 -3.87 -12.58 5.42
N ILE A 169 -4.96 -12.09 6.03
CA ILE A 169 -4.87 -11.21 7.19
C ILE A 169 -4.63 -12.07 8.42
N THR A 170 -3.50 -11.88 9.08
CA THR A 170 -3.24 -12.48 10.39
C THR A 170 -3.76 -11.56 11.49
N THR A 171 -4.59 -12.10 12.36
CA THR A 171 -5.12 -11.41 13.54
C THR A 171 -4.54 -12.04 14.80
N THR A 172 -3.84 -11.25 15.61
CA THR A 172 -3.31 -11.67 16.90
C THR A 172 -4.33 -11.36 18.00
N TYR A 173 -4.79 -12.39 18.69
CA TYR A 173 -5.65 -12.25 19.86
C TYR A 173 -4.85 -12.39 21.15
N SER A 174 -5.17 -11.53 22.13
CA SER A 174 -4.64 -11.68 23.49
C SER A 174 -5.69 -12.38 24.35
N GLU A 175 -5.32 -13.51 24.92
CA GLU A 175 -6.16 -14.23 25.88
C GLU A 175 -5.95 -13.67 27.28
N VAL A 176 -7.03 -13.23 27.89
CA VAL A 176 -7.03 -12.68 29.25
C VAL A 176 -8.05 -13.42 30.09
N ARG A 177 -7.62 -14.01 31.20
CA ARG A 177 -8.52 -14.59 32.20
C ARG A 177 -8.97 -13.51 33.15
N VAL A 178 -10.28 -13.28 33.20
CA VAL A 178 -10.91 -12.31 34.10
C VAL A 178 -11.53 -13.01 35.26
N GLN A 179 -11.22 -12.60 36.51
CA GLN A 179 -11.81 -13.10 37.73
C GLN A 179 -12.90 -12.15 38.17
N TYR A 180 -14.05 -12.75 38.56
CA TYR A 180 -15.21 -12.01 39.04
C TYR A 180 -15.56 -12.45 40.46
N ARG A 181 -15.88 -11.47 41.32
CA ARG A 181 -16.64 -11.70 42.56
C ARG A 181 -18.11 -11.52 42.21
N THR A 182 -18.91 -12.56 42.49
CA THR A 182 -20.35 -12.55 42.25
C THR A 182 -21.09 -12.73 43.57
N GLU A 183 -21.97 -11.81 43.91
CA GLU A 183 -22.85 -11.88 45.08
C GLU A 183 -24.23 -12.34 44.63
N TYR A 184 -24.83 -13.20 45.43
CA TYR A 184 -26.11 -13.84 45.15
C TYR A 184 -27.10 -13.63 46.29
N GLU A 185 -28.36 -13.50 45.95
CA GLU A 185 -29.49 -13.61 46.85
C GLU A 185 -30.27 -14.89 46.50
N MET A 186 -30.80 -15.54 47.49
CA MET A 186 -31.71 -16.70 47.30
C MET A 186 -33.13 -16.21 47.26
N VAL A 187 -33.78 -16.27 46.10
CA VAL A 187 -35.20 -15.94 45.92
C VAL A 187 -35.90 -17.20 45.41
N ASP A 188 -36.90 -17.67 46.17
CA ASP A 188 -37.69 -18.87 45.84
C ASP A 188 -36.82 -20.12 45.54
N GLY A 189 -35.76 -20.32 46.34
CA GLY A 189 -34.84 -21.44 46.19
C GLY A 189 -33.88 -21.33 44.98
N ARG A 190 -33.87 -20.23 44.24
CA ARG A 190 -33.01 -19.98 43.10
C ARG A 190 -31.99 -18.89 43.41
N ARG A 191 -30.75 -19.04 42.89
CA ARG A 191 -29.71 -18.01 43.00
C ARG A 191 -30.01 -16.86 42.03
N LYS A 192 -30.20 -15.67 42.55
CA LYS A 192 -30.30 -14.43 41.79
C LYS A 192 -29.02 -13.65 42.00
N VAL A 193 -28.32 -13.31 40.90
CA VAL A 193 -27.11 -12.49 40.95
C VAL A 193 -27.49 -11.05 41.26
N ILE A 194 -26.98 -10.51 42.37
CA ILE A 194 -27.20 -9.13 42.80
C ILE A 194 -26.06 -8.22 42.25
N SER A 195 -24.82 -8.72 42.33
CA SER A 195 -23.66 -8.00 41.97
C SER A 195 -22.63 -8.90 41.28
N LYS A 196 -22.00 -8.40 40.23
CA LYS A 196 -20.87 -9.05 39.56
C LYS A 196 -19.79 -8.01 39.34
N ARG A 197 -18.70 -8.12 40.09
CA ARG A 197 -17.58 -7.16 40.01
C ARG A 197 -16.31 -7.89 39.57
N GLU A 198 -15.59 -7.30 38.61
CA GLU A 198 -14.27 -7.77 38.26
C GLU A 198 -13.28 -7.49 39.39
N ILE A 199 -12.50 -8.49 39.78
CA ILE A 199 -11.53 -8.43 40.90
C ILE A 199 -10.08 -8.65 40.41
N GLY A 200 -9.89 -9.11 39.19
CA GLY A 200 -8.55 -9.31 38.64
C GLY A 200 -8.56 -9.69 37.17
N ARG A 201 -7.45 -9.41 36.52
CA ARG A 201 -7.14 -9.84 35.16
C ARG A 201 -5.76 -10.48 35.12
N LYS A 202 -5.64 -11.61 34.46
CA LYS A 202 -4.36 -12.28 34.20
C LYS A 202 -4.21 -12.53 32.70
N PHE A 203 -3.14 -12.03 32.12
CA PHE A 203 -2.75 -12.39 30.77
C PHE A 203 -2.37 -13.87 30.73
N VAL A 204 -2.91 -14.61 29.75
CA VAL A 204 -2.69 -16.05 29.58
C VAL A 204 -1.74 -16.31 28.43
N GLY A 205 -1.96 -15.64 27.29
CA GLY A 205 -1.17 -15.84 26.09
C GLY A 205 -1.65 -15.01 24.91
N LYS A 206 -0.99 -15.20 23.78
CA LYS A 206 -1.41 -14.70 22.47
C LYS A 206 -1.54 -15.89 21.52
N TYR A 207 -2.47 -15.79 20.59
CA TYR A 207 -2.56 -16.72 19.46
C TYR A 207 -2.93 -15.97 18.19
N ASP A 208 -2.42 -16.47 17.07
CA ASP A 208 -2.66 -15.91 15.74
C ASP A 208 -3.69 -16.75 14.99
N THR A 209 -4.49 -16.09 14.18
CA THR A 209 -5.42 -16.75 13.27
C THR A 209 -5.56 -15.97 11.98
N THR A 210 -5.71 -16.69 10.87
CA THR A 210 -6.04 -16.13 9.56
C THR A 210 -7.53 -16.24 9.24
N LYS A 211 -8.32 -16.88 10.13
CA LYS A 211 -9.76 -17.01 9.95
C LYS A 211 -10.45 -15.67 10.25
N LEU A 212 -11.04 -15.08 9.22
CA LEU A 212 -11.93 -13.94 9.40
C LEU A 212 -13.32 -14.42 9.81
N ASP A 213 -13.89 -13.81 10.84
CA ASP A 213 -15.29 -13.99 11.17
C ASP A 213 -16.20 -13.31 10.13
N LYS A 214 -17.51 -13.62 10.15
CA LYS A 214 -18.48 -13.05 9.20
C LYS A 214 -18.51 -11.53 9.23
N ALA A 215 -18.34 -10.91 10.41
CA ALA A 215 -18.40 -9.47 10.58
C ALA A 215 -17.12 -8.80 10.04
N GLN A 216 -15.94 -9.41 10.25
CA GLN A 216 -14.67 -8.97 9.70
C GLN A 216 -14.69 -9.02 8.17
N ARG A 217 -15.13 -10.14 7.57
CA ARG A 217 -15.29 -10.28 6.12
C ARG A 217 -16.27 -9.24 5.55
N ALA A 218 -17.43 -9.07 6.19
CA ALA A 218 -18.43 -8.09 5.75
C ALA A 218 -17.90 -6.66 5.80
N ARG A 219 -17.11 -6.30 6.83
CA ARG A 219 -16.46 -4.97 6.91
C ARG A 219 -15.48 -4.75 5.78
N LEU A 220 -14.66 -5.76 5.44
CA LEU A 220 -13.70 -5.67 4.35
C LEU A 220 -14.40 -5.52 2.99
N VAL A 221 -15.44 -6.34 2.72
CA VAL A 221 -16.26 -6.23 1.50
C VAL A 221 -16.91 -4.84 1.39
N LYS A 222 -17.55 -4.36 2.47
CA LYS A 222 -18.16 -3.02 2.50
C LYS A 222 -17.13 -1.90 2.25
N PHE A 223 -15.92 -2.08 2.74
CA PHE A 223 -14.82 -1.16 2.49
C PHE A 223 -14.46 -1.13 1.00
N LEU A 224 -14.24 -2.31 0.38
CA LEU A 224 -13.90 -2.41 -1.04
C LEU A 224 -15.00 -1.80 -1.94
N ASP A 225 -16.27 -2.09 -1.64
CA ASP A 225 -17.41 -1.48 -2.33
C ASP A 225 -17.33 0.05 -2.29
N LYS A 226 -17.07 0.61 -1.11
CA LYS A 226 -16.95 2.05 -0.94
C LYS A 226 -15.75 2.67 -1.67
N MET A 227 -14.69 1.89 -1.84
CA MET A 227 -13.50 2.30 -2.61
C MET A 227 -13.66 2.01 -4.12
N GLY A 228 -14.75 1.39 -4.54
CA GLY A 228 -14.98 1.01 -5.94
C GLY A 228 -14.02 -0.06 -6.43
N VAL A 229 -13.56 -0.94 -5.54
CA VAL A 229 -12.68 -2.08 -5.82
C VAL A 229 -13.52 -3.35 -5.83
N ASP A 230 -13.20 -4.28 -6.73
CA ASP A 230 -13.93 -5.54 -6.86
C ASP A 230 -13.76 -6.41 -5.60
N ARG A 231 -14.87 -7.04 -5.18
CA ARG A 231 -14.92 -7.89 -3.98
C ARG A 231 -14.06 -9.13 -4.07
N SER A 232 -13.76 -9.61 -5.29
CA SER A 232 -12.90 -10.77 -5.52
C SER A 232 -11.46 -10.56 -5.01
N LEU A 233 -11.05 -9.31 -4.75
CA LEU A 233 -9.81 -9.03 -4.04
C LEU A 233 -9.77 -9.71 -2.65
N VAL A 234 -10.92 -9.83 -1.95
CA VAL A 234 -10.99 -10.54 -0.66
C VAL A 234 -10.69 -12.03 -0.84
N ASP A 235 -11.23 -12.64 -1.90
CA ASP A 235 -11.01 -14.07 -2.15
C ASP A 235 -9.55 -14.34 -2.52
N LEU A 236 -8.94 -13.43 -3.27
CA LEU A 236 -7.51 -13.48 -3.60
C LEU A 236 -6.64 -13.35 -2.33
N MET A 237 -6.98 -12.41 -1.44
CA MET A 237 -6.32 -12.27 -0.15
C MET A 237 -6.44 -13.55 0.69
N LEU A 238 -7.65 -14.11 0.81
CA LEU A 238 -7.90 -15.29 1.63
C LEU A 238 -7.33 -16.58 1.04
N GLY A 239 -7.10 -16.63 -0.26
CA GLY A 239 -6.52 -17.77 -0.97
C GLY A 239 -4.99 -17.84 -0.92
N THR A 240 -4.30 -16.84 -0.35
CA THR A 240 -2.84 -16.77 -0.30
C THR A 240 -2.35 -16.93 1.13
N GLU A 241 -1.46 -17.89 1.38
CA GLU A 241 -0.93 -18.14 2.71
C GLU A 241 -0.25 -16.89 3.33
N PRO A 242 -0.25 -16.73 4.67
CA PRO A 242 0.24 -15.51 5.31
C PRO A 242 1.76 -15.27 5.17
N ASN A 243 2.51 -16.31 4.86
CA ASN A 243 3.96 -16.27 4.59
C ASN A 243 4.31 -16.11 3.10
N GLU A 244 3.31 -16.01 2.25
CA GLU A 244 3.45 -15.80 0.80
C GLU A 244 2.88 -14.43 0.40
N ILE A 245 3.22 -13.97 -0.80
CA ILE A 245 2.62 -12.78 -1.42
C ILE A 245 2.13 -13.16 -2.80
N HIS A 246 0.83 -13.06 -3.03
CA HIS A 246 0.27 -13.13 -4.36
C HIS A 246 0.47 -11.78 -5.06
N LEU A 247 1.36 -11.75 -6.04
CA LEU A 247 1.61 -10.55 -6.85
C LEU A 247 0.46 -10.34 -7.82
N ILE A 248 -0.12 -9.15 -7.80
CA ILE A 248 -1.22 -8.75 -8.68
C ILE A 248 -0.63 -8.14 -9.95
N SER A 249 -0.89 -8.77 -11.10
CA SER A 249 -0.47 -8.21 -12.39
C SER A 249 -1.19 -6.89 -12.70
N GLN A 250 -0.65 -6.08 -13.63
CA GLN A 250 -1.31 -4.84 -14.06
C GLN A 250 -2.72 -5.11 -14.62
N ILE A 251 -2.87 -6.17 -15.40
CA ILE A 251 -4.15 -6.55 -16.00
C ILE A 251 -5.15 -6.93 -14.91
N ASP A 252 -4.73 -7.70 -13.91
CA ASP A 252 -5.58 -8.06 -12.79
C ASP A 252 -5.89 -6.87 -11.89
N ALA A 253 -4.94 -5.97 -11.67
CA ALA A 253 -5.17 -4.73 -10.91
C ALA A 253 -6.25 -3.85 -11.58
N LEU A 254 -6.26 -3.75 -12.91
CA LEU A 254 -7.32 -3.07 -13.67
C LEU A 254 -8.65 -3.83 -13.57
N ARG A 255 -8.65 -5.15 -13.77
CA ARG A 255 -9.85 -6.00 -13.68
C ARG A 255 -10.50 -5.92 -12.32
N LEU A 256 -9.71 -5.95 -11.26
CA LEU A 256 -10.13 -5.77 -9.86
C LEU A 256 -10.54 -4.32 -9.55
N LYS A 257 -10.37 -3.39 -10.49
CA LYS A 257 -10.53 -1.95 -10.25
C LYS A 257 -9.69 -1.46 -9.05
N LEU A 258 -8.62 -2.19 -8.72
CA LEU A 258 -7.69 -1.81 -7.66
C LEU A 258 -6.80 -0.65 -8.14
N THR A 259 -6.40 -0.66 -9.40
CA THR A 259 -5.84 0.51 -10.09
C THR A 259 -6.85 1.11 -11.06
N THR A 260 -6.74 2.41 -11.32
CA THR A 260 -7.57 3.13 -12.31
C THR A 260 -6.79 3.41 -13.59
N GLU A 261 -5.48 3.35 -13.53
CA GLU A 261 -4.59 3.72 -14.61
C GLU A 261 -3.23 3.02 -14.48
N LEU A 262 -2.65 2.62 -15.60
CA LEU A 262 -1.29 2.07 -15.66
C LEU A 262 -0.34 3.18 -16.08
N ALA A 263 0.39 3.72 -15.12
CA ALA A 263 1.38 4.77 -15.33
C ALA A 263 2.46 4.72 -14.23
N ALA A 264 3.54 5.44 -14.39
CA ALA A 264 4.59 5.56 -13.38
C ALA A 264 4.26 6.67 -12.36
N ALA A 265 4.91 6.64 -11.21
CA ALA A 265 4.66 7.61 -10.14
C ALA A 265 5.04 9.04 -10.55
N ASP A 266 6.08 9.20 -11.32
CA ASP A 266 6.50 10.51 -11.88
C ASP A 266 5.48 11.06 -12.88
N GLU A 267 4.82 10.21 -13.66
CA GLU A 267 3.74 10.62 -14.58
C GLU A 267 2.53 11.17 -13.79
N LEU A 268 2.12 10.52 -12.68
CA LEU A 268 1.05 11.03 -11.84
C LEU A 268 1.40 12.40 -11.24
N VAL A 269 2.63 12.57 -10.76
CA VAL A 269 3.09 13.81 -10.12
C VAL A 269 3.15 14.94 -11.15
N LEU A 270 3.70 14.69 -12.34
CA LEU A 270 3.81 15.68 -13.41
C LEU A 270 2.45 16.06 -14.03
N ALA A 271 1.53 15.08 -14.20
CA ALA A 271 0.22 15.34 -14.83
C ALA A 271 -0.66 16.33 -14.04
N ARG A 272 -0.39 16.55 -12.77
CA ARG A 272 -1.16 17.52 -11.95
C ARG A 272 -0.77 18.96 -12.18
N ASP A 273 0.49 19.21 -12.47
CA ASP A 273 0.97 20.56 -12.78
C ASP A 273 0.24 21.13 -14.01
N CYS A 274 -0.12 20.24 -14.95
CA CYS A 274 -0.86 20.59 -16.14
C CYS A 274 -2.34 20.95 -15.91
N LYS A 275 -2.94 20.55 -14.79
CA LYS A 275 -4.35 20.86 -14.48
C LYS A 275 -4.54 22.16 -13.69
N ASP A 276 -3.51 22.56 -12.95
CA ASP A 276 -3.56 23.75 -12.08
C ASP A 276 -2.98 25.00 -12.78
N GLN A 277 -2.28 24.84 -13.93
CA GLN A 277 -1.77 25.96 -14.73
C GLN A 277 -2.60 26.14 -16.01
N GLN A 278 -3.18 27.31 -16.15
CA GLN A 278 -4.01 27.72 -17.33
C GLN A 278 -3.24 27.87 -18.66
N SER A 279 -1.99 27.43 -18.78
CA SER A 279 -1.21 27.44 -20.03
C SER A 279 -1.06 26.02 -20.60
N ILE A 280 -1.95 25.67 -21.49
CA ILE A 280 -2.18 24.29 -22.02
C ILE A 280 -1.16 23.90 -23.12
N ALA A 281 -0.23 24.75 -23.54
CA ALA A 281 0.57 24.51 -24.74
C ALA A 281 1.62 23.37 -24.62
N ASP A 282 2.15 23.09 -23.40
CA ASP A 282 3.26 22.15 -23.22
C ASP A 282 2.89 20.86 -22.45
N CYS A 283 1.63 20.68 -22.10
CA CYS A 283 1.13 19.54 -21.31
C CYS A 283 0.57 18.40 -22.17
N ALA A 284 0.86 18.34 -23.46
CA ALA A 284 0.45 17.21 -24.29
C ALA A 284 1.18 15.94 -23.84
N VAL A 285 0.46 15.04 -23.20
CA VAL A 285 0.91 13.65 -23.00
C VAL A 285 1.28 13.09 -24.38
N PRO A 286 2.50 12.60 -24.61
CA PRO A 286 2.83 11.96 -25.86
C PRO A 286 1.82 10.83 -26.12
N ALA A 287 1.15 10.86 -27.28
CA ALA A 287 0.24 9.79 -27.67
C ALA A 287 0.98 8.45 -27.56
N PRO A 288 0.32 7.37 -27.06
CA PRO A 288 0.95 6.06 -27.01
C PRO A 288 1.46 5.69 -28.40
N PRO A 289 2.66 5.06 -28.50
CA PRO A 289 3.22 4.68 -29.79
C PRO A 289 2.19 3.82 -30.54
N GLN A 290 1.82 4.27 -31.73
CA GLN A 290 0.91 3.53 -32.58
C GLN A 290 1.51 2.16 -32.91
N PRO A 291 0.73 1.07 -32.95
CA PRO A 291 1.24 -0.21 -33.33
C PRO A 291 1.81 -0.11 -34.75
N VAL A 292 3.10 -0.42 -34.89
CA VAL A 292 3.77 -0.51 -36.19
C VAL A 292 3.07 -1.59 -37.00
N THR A 293 2.20 -1.19 -37.90
CA THR A 293 1.65 -2.07 -38.93
C THR A 293 2.79 -2.44 -39.86
N SER A 294 3.37 -3.62 -39.66
CA SER A 294 4.31 -4.24 -40.58
C SER A 294 3.57 -4.55 -41.87
N ALA A 295 3.65 -3.67 -42.85
CA ALA A 295 3.27 -3.95 -44.21
C ALA A 295 4.33 -4.86 -44.85
N ALA A 296 4.11 -6.17 -44.76
CA ALA A 296 4.89 -7.13 -45.53
C ALA A 296 4.42 -7.01 -47.01
N THR A 297 5.18 -6.22 -47.79
CA THR A 297 5.05 -6.23 -49.27
C THR A 297 5.65 -7.54 -49.78
N MET A 298 4.78 -8.51 -50.08
CA MET A 298 5.14 -9.61 -50.92
C MET A 298 5.18 -9.11 -52.36
N ALA A 299 6.39 -8.78 -52.86
CA ALA A 299 6.60 -8.67 -54.28
C ALA A 299 6.93 -10.04 -54.85
N GLY A 300 5.99 -10.58 -55.66
CA GLY A 300 6.23 -11.78 -56.42
C GLY A 300 7.18 -11.56 -57.60
N LYS A 301 7.97 -12.54 -57.86
CA LYS A 301 8.36 -13.03 -59.18
C LYS A 301 8.75 -14.50 -59.07
#